data_5e9cf133947bf6656134da0ba30dd025
#
_entry.id   5e9cf133947bf6656134da0ba30dd025
#
_cell.length_a   1.000
_cell.length_b   1.000
_cell.length_c   1.000
_cell.angle_alpha   90.00
_cell.angle_beta   90.00
_cell.angle_gamma   90.00
#
_symmetry.space_group_name_H-M   'P 1'
#
loop_
_entity.id
_entity.type
_entity.pdbx_description
1 polymer ?
#
loop_
_entity_poly.entity_id
_entity_poly.type
_entity_poly.pdbx_seq_one_letter_code
_entity_poly.pdbx_strand_id
1 'polypeptide(L)'
;MVYCYFPRLVERRNVLAGFISGGEQQMAVIGRALMARPKLMLLDEPSMGLAPMLIKEIFEIITRLNREERIPLLLVEQNVKLALTVAPYAYVLENGRLVMHDTSEKLKENPDIRDFYLGLSDIGERKSFRRVKHYKRRKRWLT
;
A
#
# COMPACT_ATOMS: atom_id res chain seq x y z
N MET A 1 -11.07 4.13 -21.16
CA MET A 1 -10.83 3.49 -19.85
C MET A 1 -9.76 4.22 -19.03
N VAL A 2 -8.47 4.26 -19.40
CA VAL A 2 -7.41 4.88 -18.58
C VAL A 2 -7.71 6.34 -18.22
N TYR A 3 -8.09 7.16 -19.17
CA TYR A 3 -8.42 8.58 -18.94
C TYR A 3 -9.65 8.84 -18.06
N CYS A 4 -10.53 7.83 -17.87
CA CYS A 4 -11.63 7.93 -16.92
C CYS A 4 -11.15 7.84 -15.47
N TYR A 5 -10.08 7.08 -15.22
CA TYR A 5 -9.43 6.97 -13.91
C TYR A 5 -8.39 8.06 -13.68
N PHE A 6 -7.70 8.49 -14.74
CA PHE A 6 -6.60 9.43 -14.69
C PHE A 6 -6.82 10.61 -15.63
N PRO A 7 -7.81 11.49 -15.37
CA PRO A 7 -8.15 12.60 -16.27
C PRO A 7 -6.99 13.58 -16.49
N ARG A 8 -6.12 13.78 -15.51
CA ARG A 8 -4.91 14.60 -15.65
C ARG A 8 -3.98 14.15 -16.78
N LEU A 9 -3.94 12.86 -17.09
CA LEU A 9 -3.11 12.33 -18.17
C LEU A 9 -3.58 12.77 -19.57
N VAL A 10 -4.84 13.19 -19.71
CA VAL A 10 -5.34 13.74 -20.99
C VAL A 10 -4.56 14.99 -21.39
N GLU A 11 -4.33 15.88 -20.43
CA GLU A 11 -3.59 17.12 -20.65
C GLU A 11 -2.11 16.87 -20.95
N ARG A 12 -1.58 15.73 -20.46
CA ARG A 12 -0.16 15.33 -20.60
C ARG A 12 0.09 14.34 -21.73
N ARG A 13 -0.91 13.98 -22.51
CA ARG A 13 -0.82 12.91 -23.53
C ARG A 13 0.30 13.09 -24.58
N ASN A 14 0.69 14.33 -24.85
CA ASN A 14 1.75 14.67 -25.80
C ASN A 14 3.06 15.07 -25.12
N VAL A 15 3.16 14.94 -23.80
CA VAL A 15 4.37 15.28 -23.03
C VAL A 15 5.14 14.01 -22.76
N LEU A 16 6.45 14.04 -22.93
CA LEU A 16 7.31 12.91 -22.57
C LEU A 16 7.22 12.63 -21.07
N ALA A 17 7.14 11.36 -20.69
CA ALA A 17 6.95 10.94 -19.30
C ALA A 17 8.03 11.47 -18.32
N GLY A 18 9.23 11.75 -18.79
CA GLY A 18 10.29 12.35 -17.98
C GLY A 18 10.08 13.83 -17.61
N PHE A 19 9.12 14.50 -18.25
CA PHE A 19 8.82 15.92 -18.04
C PHE A 19 7.50 16.19 -17.31
N ILE A 20 6.82 15.14 -16.84
CA ILE A 20 5.63 15.26 -16.01
C ILE A 20 5.97 15.04 -14.54
N SER A 21 5.10 15.50 -13.64
CA SER A 21 5.32 15.35 -12.19
C SER A 21 5.39 13.88 -11.75
N GLY A 22 6.06 13.59 -10.62
CA GLY A 22 6.15 12.22 -10.09
C GLY A 22 4.78 11.55 -9.90
N GLY A 23 3.76 12.31 -9.46
CA GLY A 23 2.39 11.79 -9.35
C GLY A 23 1.76 11.46 -10.71
N GLU A 24 1.97 12.30 -11.73
CA GLU A 24 1.51 12.02 -13.09
C GLU A 24 2.27 10.82 -13.69
N GLN A 25 3.57 10.67 -13.38
CA GLN A 25 4.35 9.49 -13.76
C GLN A 25 3.76 8.21 -13.13
N GLN A 26 3.45 8.26 -11.84
CA GLN A 26 2.83 7.13 -11.14
C GLN A 26 1.46 6.77 -11.73
N MET A 27 0.63 7.77 -12.03
CA MET A 27 -0.65 7.57 -12.73
C MET A 27 -0.44 6.94 -14.11
N ALA A 28 0.57 7.38 -14.87
CA ALA A 28 0.88 6.82 -16.18
C ALA A 28 1.35 5.36 -16.09
N VAL A 29 2.14 5.00 -15.07
CA VAL A 29 2.60 3.62 -14.83
C VAL A 29 1.41 2.70 -14.51
N ILE A 30 0.52 3.11 -13.59
CA ILE A 30 -0.68 2.35 -13.24
C ILE A 30 -1.62 2.26 -14.46
N GLY A 31 -1.82 3.36 -15.18
CA GLY A 31 -2.62 3.39 -16.40
C GLY A 31 -2.11 2.46 -17.49
N ARG A 32 -0.79 2.39 -17.67
CA ARG A 32 -0.14 1.46 -18.58
C ARG A 32 -0.38 0.00 -18.18
N ALA A 33 -0.25 -0.31 -16.88
CA ALA A 33 -0.53 -1.65 -16.37
C ALA A 33 -1.99 -2.04 -16.60
N LEU A 34 -2.92 -1.10 -16.39
CA LEU A 34 -4.35 -1.31 -16.62
C LEU A 34 -4.69 -1.62 -18.10
N MET A 35 -3.97 -1.01 -19.05
CA MET A 35 -4.16 -1.28 -20.49
C MET A 35 -3.86 -2.74 -20.87
N ALA A 36 -3.01 -3.42 -20.13
CA ALA A 36 -2.71 -4.84 -20.35
C ALA A 36 -3.85 -5.78 -19.90
N ARG A 37 -4.96 -5.24 -19.34
CA ARG A 37 -6.08 -6.02 -18.78
C ARG A 37 -5.61 -7.13 -17.84
N PRO A 38 -4.86 -6.80 -16.79
CA PRO A 38 -4.24 -7.79 -15.91
C PRO A 38 -5.29 -8.56 -15.11
N LYS A 39 -5.02 -9.84 -14.87
CA LYS A 39 -5.81 -10.67 -13.95
C LYS A 39 -5.42 -10.45 -12.48
N LEU A 40 -4.28 -9.85 -12.23
CA LEU A 40 -3.73 -9.46 -10.93
C LEU A 40 -2.81 -8.27 -11.15
N MET A 41 -2.89 -7.23 -10.32
CA MET A 41 -1.98 -6.10 -10.35
C MET A 41 -1.11 -6.10 -9.08
N LEU A 42 0.20 -5.99 -9.27
CA LEU A 42 1.19 -5.88 -8.20
C LEU A 42 1.63 -4.42 -8.11
N LEU A 43 1.51 -3.82 -6.94
CA LEU A 43 1.87 -2.43 -6.68
C LEU A 43 2.91 -2.40 -5.55
N ASP A 44 4.10 -1.94 -5.90
CA ASP A 44 5.21 -1.84 -4.96
C ASP A 44 5.46 -0.37 -4.62
N GLU A 45 5.21 -0.01 -3.36
CA GLU A 45 5.35 1.33 -2.77
C GLU A 45 4.78 2.48 -3.65
N PRO A 46 3.51 2.41 -4.12
CA PRO A 46 2.98 3.41 -5.03
C PRO A 46 2.83 4.81 -4.40
N SER A 47 3.00 4.94 -3.09
CA SER A 47 2.98 6.22 -2.36
C SER A 47 4.35 6.90 -2.29
N MET A 48 5.44 6.19 -2.59
CA MET A 48 6.79 6.68 -2.33
C MET A 48 7.12 7.95 -3.12
N GLY A 49 7.63 8.97 -2.42
CA GLY A 49 8.06 10.23 -3.03
C GLY A 49 6.94 11.16 -3.49
N LEU A 50 5.69 10.87 -3.16
CA LEU A 50 4.54 11.67 -3.57
C LEU A 50 4.05 12.63 -2.47
N ALA A 51 3.47 13.75 -2.91
CA ALA A 51 2.79 14.67 -2.01
C ALA A 51 1.52 14.03 -1.42
N PRO A 52 1.14 14.35 -0.15
CA PRO A 52 0.01 13.70 0.53
C PRO A 52 -1.32 13.72 -0.23
N MET A 53 -1.62 14.79 -0.95
CA MET A 53 -2.84 14.87 -1.77
C MET A 53 -2.81 13.89 -2.94
N LEU A 54 -1.66 13.70 -3.58
CA LEU A 54 -1.51 12.75 -4.69
C LEU A 54 -1.58 11.30 -4.20
N ILE A 55 -1.03 11.01 -3.02
CA ILE A 55 -1.17 9.69 -2.39
C ILE A 55 -2.66 9.35 -2.23
N LYS A 56 -3.43 10.27 -1.65
CA LYS A 56 -4.88 10.07 -1.46
C LYS A 56 -5.58 9.79 -2.80
N GLU A 57 -5.34 10.62 -3.80
CA GLU A 57 -5.92 10.48 -5.15
C GLU A 57 -5.58 9.12 -5.78
N ILE A 58 -4.30 8.71 -5.74
CA ILE A 58 -3.86 7.43 -6.30
C ILE A 58 -4.50 6.25 -5.57
N PHE A 59 -4.60 6.29 -4.25
CA PHE A 59 -5.21 5.20 -3.48
C PHE A 59 -6.72 5.12 -3.64
N GLU A 60 -7.40 6.24 -3.83
CA GLU A 60 -8.81 6.26 -4.23
C GLU A 60 -8.99 5.59 -5.60
N ILE A 61 -8.11 5.89 -6.57
CA ILE A 61 -8.14 5.26 -7.90
C ILE A 61 -7.86 3.76 -7.81
N ILE A 62 -6.84 3.33 -7.07
CA ILE A 62 -6.50 1.92 -6.86
C ILE A 62 -7.70 1.17 -6.27
N THR A 63 -8.35 1.74 -5.27
CA THR A 63 -9.55 1.15 -4.65
C THR A 63 -10.72 1.06 -5.64
N ARG A 64 -10.91 2.08 -6.48
CA ARG A 64 -11.92 2.07 -7.54
C ARG A 64 -11.64 0.99 -8.57
N LEU A 65 -10.38 0.85 -9.02
CA LEU A 65 -9.96 -0.19 -9.97
C LEU A 65 -10.27 -1.59 -9.44
N ASN A 66 -9.96 -1.85 -8.17
CA ASN A 66 -10.28 -3.13 -7.56
C ASN A 66 -11.78 -3.40 -7.55
N ARG A 67 -12.60 -2.39 -7.17
CA ARG A 67 -14.05 -2.55 -7.03
C ARG A 67 -14.78 -2.60 -8.38
N GLU A 68 -14.44 -1.68 -9.30
CA GLU A 68 -15.17 -1.48 -10.56
C GLU A 68 -14.71 -2.48 -11.63
N GLU A 69 -13.41 -2.70 -11.78
CA GLU A 69 -12.83 -3.60 -12.78
C GLU A 69 -12.62 -5.03 -12.22
N ARG A 70 -12.84 -5.24 -10.92
CA ARG A 70 -12.64 -6.52 -10.21
C ARG A 70 -11.23 -7.09 -10.39
N ILE A 71 -10.24 -6.23 -10.51
CA ILE A 71 -8.84 -6.62 -10.59
C ILE A 71 -8.31 -6.87 -9.18
N PRO A 72 -7.91 -8.09 -8.81
CA PRO A 72 -7.24 -8.34 -7.55
C PRO A 72 -5.93 -7.54 -7.47
N LEU A 73 -5.64 -7.02 -6.28
CA LEU A 73 -4.44 -6.19 -6.05
C LEU A 73 -3.58 -6.81 -4.96
N LEU A 74 -2.29 -6.90 -5.18
CA LEU A 74 -1.29 -7.12 -4.15
C LEU A 74 -0.50 -5.83 -3.98
N LEU A 75 -0.65 -5.19 -2.82
CA LEU A 75 -0.04 -3.93 -2.48
C LEU A 75 1.10 -4.15 -1.49
N VAL A 76 2.28 -3.64 -1.79
CA VAL A 76 3.38 -3.50 -0.84
C VAL A 76 3.49 -2.04 -0.46
N GLU A 77 3.45 -1.74 0.83
CA GLU A 77 3.50 -0.39 1.37
C GLU A 77 4.24 -0.33 2.69
N GLN A 78 5.12 0.66 2.84
CA GLN A 78 5.79 0.95 4.09
C GLN A 78 4.87 1.71 5.05
N ASN A 79 3.96 2.51 4.52
CA ASN A 79 2.97 3.23 5.31
C ASN A 79 1.83 2.31 5.76
N VAL A 80 1.99 1.70 6.93
CA VAL A 80 1.03 0.72 7.48
C VAL A 80 -0.37 1.32 7.62
N LYS A 81 -0.49 2.58 8.05
CA LYS A 81 -1.79 3.25 8.18
C LYS A 81 -2.52 3.30 6.83
N LEU A 82 -1.80 3.63 5.78
CA LEU A 82 -2.33 3.71 4.43
C LEU A 82 -2.73 2.32 3.93
N ALA A 83 -1.83 1.32 4.05
CA ALA A 83 -2.09 -0.05 3.63
C ALA A 83 -3.33 -0.64 4.31
N LEU A 84 -3.44 -0.50 5.63
CA LEU A 84 -4.58 -1.00 6.42
C LEU A 84 -5.89 -0.25 6.14
N THR A 85 -5.84 0.90 5.47
CA THR A 85 -7.06 1.63 5.09
C THR A 85 -7.69 1.07 3.83
N VAL A 86 -6.88 0.55 2.90
CA VAL A 86 -7.35 0.10 1.58
C VAL A 86 -7.44 -1.42 1.44
N ALA A 87 -6.57 -2.17 2.12
CA ALA A 87 -6.56 -3.62 2.05
C ALA A 87 -7.42 -4.25 3.14
N PRO A 88 -8.31 -5.22 2.84
CA PRO A 88 -9.11 -5.92 3.86
C PRO A 88 -8.27 -6.91 4.69
N TYR A 89 -7.14 -7.36 4.17
CA TYR A 89 -6.24 -8.32 4.80
C TYR A 89 -4.79 -7.90 4.55
N ALA A 90 -3.91 -8.07 5.53
CA ALA A 90 -2.51 -7.69 5.39
C ALA A 90 -1.55 -8.71 6.02
N TYR A 91 -0.35 -8.72 5.46
CA TYR A 91 0.81 -9.47 5.92
C TYR A 91 1.88 -8.47 6.36
N VAL A 92 2.38 -8.60 7.58
CA VAL A 92 3.46 -7.76 8.11
C VAL A 92 4.77 -8.50 7.97
N LEU A 93 5.70 -7.92 7.21
CA LEU A 93 7.03 -8.47 7.00
C LEU A 93 8.06 -7.64 7.77
N GLU A 94 8.98 -8.32 8.43
CA GLU A 94 10.11 -7.70 9.11
C GLU A 94 11.39 -8.50 8.80
N ASN A 95 12.43 -7.82 8.30
CA ASN A 95 13.71 -8.46 7.96
C ASN A 95 13.54 -9.69 7.05
N GLY A 96 12.67 -9.60 6.03
CA GLY A 96 12.40 -10.68 5.08
C GLY A 96 11.59 -11.86 5.66
N ARG A 97 10.97 -11.69 6.82
CA ARG A 97 10.15 -12.73 7.46
C ARG A 97 8.74 -12.23 7.72
N LEU A 98 7.78 -13.11 7.48
CA LEU A 98 6.40 -12.86 7.87
C LEU A 98 6.29 -12.96 9.41
N VAL A 99 5.95 -11.84 10.05
CA VAL A 99 5.83 -11.76 11.52
C VAL A 99 4.38 -11.79 11.97
N MET A 100 3.47 -11.25 11.19
CA MET A 100 2.05 -11.19 11.53
C MET A 100 1.19 -11.15 10.26
N HIS A 101 -0.02 -11.66 10.33
CA HIS A 101 -1.03 -11.49 9.29
C HIS A 101 -2.43 -11.63 9.90
N ASP A 102 -3.34 -10.79 9.50
CA ASP A 102 -4.78 -10.88 9.85
C ASP A 102 -5.59 -9.88 9.00
N THR A 103 -6.88 -9.78 9.27
CA THR A 103 -7.72 -8.71 8.73
C THR A 103 -7.19 -7.34 9.18
N SER A 104 -7.34 -6.35 8.32
CA SER A 104 -6.87 -4.99 8.64
C SER A 104 -7.51 -4.41 9.89
N GLU A 105 -8.76 -4.79 10.18
CA GLU A 105 -9.46 -4.39 11.42
C GLU A 105 -8.75 -4.89 12.66
N LYS A 106 -8.44 -6.20 12.71
CA LYS A 106 -7.72 -6.80 13.84
C LYS A 106 -6.28 -6.28 13.97
N LEU A 107 -5.61 -6.02 12.83
CA LEU A 107 -4.26 -5.45 12.86
C LEU A 107 -4.26 -4.02 13.40
N LYS A 108 -5.27 -3.21 13.10
CA LYS A 108 -5.41 -1.85 13.66
C LYS A 108 -5.61 -1.86 15.19
N GLU A 109 -6.21 -2.91 15.73
CA GLU A 109 -6.43 -3.07 17.17
C GLU A 109 -5.24 -3.70 17.89
N ASN A 110 -4.31 -4.31 17.15
CA ASN A 110 -3.14 -4.97 17.72
C ASN A 110 -2.20 -3.95 18.37
N PRO A 111 -1.84 -4.11 19.67
CA PRO A 111 -0.96 -3.18 20.40
C PRO A 111 0.39 -2.99 19.70
N ASP A 112 1.02 -4.06 19.21
CA ASP A 112 2.31 -3.98 18.54
C ASP A 112 2.24 -3.14 17.26
N ILE A 113 1.17 -3.29 16.47
CA ILE A 113 0.94 -2.49 15.27
C ILE A 113 0.70 -1.02 15.64
N ARG A 114 -0.07 -0.76 16.69
CA ARG A 114 -0.36 0.59 17.17
C ARG A 114 0.91 1.29 17.65
N ASP A 115 1.70 0.61 18.47
CA ASP A 115 2.91 1.19 19.08
C ASP A 115 4.03 1.41 18.04
N PHE A 116 4.29 0.43 17.17
CA PHE A 116 5.44 0.46 16.28
C PHE A 116 5.18 1.13 14.93
N TYR A 117 3.99 0.97 14.37
CA TYR A 117 3.70 1.41 13.00
C TYR A 117 2.71 2.56 12.91
N LEU A 118 1.78 2.69 13.86
CA LEU A 118 0.82 3.79 13.86
C LEU A 118 1.27 4.97 14.73
N GLY A 119 2.32 4.81 15.52
CA GLY A 119 2.86 5.87 16.38
C GLY A 119 1.88 6.32 17.48
N LEU A 120 0.97 5.44 17.88
CA LEU A 120 -0.08 5.72 18.88
C LEU A 120 0.33 5.29 20.30
N SER A 121 1.63 5.15 20.59
CA SER A 121 2.11 4.81 21.93
C SER A 121 1.85 5.95 22.90
N ASP A 122 1.16 5.66 23.99
CA ASP A 122 0.89 6.58 25.11
C ASP A 122 2.15 6.94 25.93
N ILE A 123 3.30 6.43 25.57
CA ILE A 123 4.56 6.62 26.30
C ILE A 123 5.69 6.95 25.32
N GLY A 124 6.26 8.16 25.47
CA GLY A 124 7.27 8.83 24.64
C GLY A 124 8.61 8.12 24.35
N GLU A 125 8.69 6.81 24.36
CA GLU A 125 9.86 6.05 23.95
C GLU A 125 9.55 5.17 22.72
N ARG A 126 10.23 5.43 21.62
CA ARG A 126 10.25 4.53 20.45
C ARG A 126 10.82 3.18 20.87
N LYS A 127 9.95 2.21 21.16
CA LYS A 127 10.35 0.83 21.41
C LYS A 127 10.80 0.19 20.10
N SER A 128 12.04 -0.30 20.06
CA SER A 128 12.54 -1.12 18.93
C SER A 128 12.02 -2.54 19.12
N PHE A 129 11.50 -3.17 18.05
CA PHE A 129 11.13 -4.61 18.00
C PHE A 129 12.26 -5.53 18.49
N ARG A 130 13.48 -5.09 18.39
CA ARG A 130 14.67 -5.81 18.89
C ARG A 130 14.64 -6.06 20.41
N ARG A 131 13.83 -5.31 21.16
CA ARG A 131 13.71 -5.40 22.65
C ARG A 131 12.48 -6.17 23.13
N VAL A 132 11.52 -6.46 22.25
CA VAL A 132 10.30 -7.19 22.64
C VAL A 132 10.55 -8.68 22.56
N LYS A 133 10.97 -9.28 23.67
CA LYS A 133 11.32 -10.71 23.82
C LYS A 133 10.14 -11.69 23.79
N HIS A 134 8.92 -11.28 23.52
CA HIS A 134 7.74 -12.14 23.64
C HIS A 134 6.95 -12.34 22.36
N TYR A 135 7.61 -12.45 21.23
CA TYR A 135 6.94 -12.97 20.05
C TYR A 135 6.89 -14.51 20.15
N LYS A 136 5.76 -15.05 20.58
CA LYS A 136 5.49 -16.49 20.47
C LYS A 136 5.45 -16.84 18.98
N ARG A 137 6.60 -17.33 18.44
CA ARG A 137 6.66 -17.93 17.11
C ARG A 137 5.58 -19.01 17.01
N ARG A 138 4.48 -18.78 16.33
CA ARG A 138 3.61 -19.84 15.86
C ARG A 138 4.39 -20.60 14.78
N LYS A 139 5.08 -21.66 15.20
CA LYS A 139 5.56 -22.70 14.30
C LYS A 139 4.34 -23.40 13.68
N ARG A 140 3.95 -23.00 12.48
CA ARG A 140 2.99 -23.73 11.66
C ARG A 140 3.28 -23.45 10.18
N TRP A 141 4.34 -24.07 9.68
CA TRP A 141 4.54 -24.33 8.25
C TRP A 141 5.66 -25.38 8.15
N LEU A 142 5.40 -26.62 8.59
CA LEU A 142 6.15 -27.83 8.23
C LEU A 142 5.33 -29.03 8.77
N THR A 143 4.31 -29.39 8.07
CA THR A 143 3.83 -30.78 7.87
C THR A 143 3.11 -30.81 6.54
#